data_1280a34216c7b3c81130439d533aa001
#
_entry.id   1280a34216c7b3c81130439d533aa001
#
_cell.length_a   1.000
_cell.length_b   1.000
_cell.length_c   1.000
_cell.angle_alpha   90.00
_cell.angle_beta   90.00
_cell.angle_gamma   90.00
#
_symmetry.space_group_name_H-M   'P 1'
#
loop_
_entity.id
_entity.type
_entity.pdbx_description
1 polymer ?
#
loop_
_entity_poly.entity_id
_entity_poly.type
_entity_poly.pdbx_seq_one_letter_code
_entity_poly.pdbx_strand_id
1 'polypeptide(L)'
;MKWYHILSLYNILLPIFVYYIGKNILSTRPTGYGDTDISDLPDVKKYKNILIHVGKNEIQLSPLYISILIFIFFFLIGFLPIAVKMVPGIDIVNHDITLPLGMQMFEYRMDNKTHEVVGPYGIGATILSLGIPLAFGLALGYYFKLRSKNIIKIREEAKKLEAEFASALFQFGNRIGDGIPAEIAFDRVGRSMQGTVSGSFFLYVSQNIQRLGMSVEDAIFDKKVGAINHFPSALIESSMKVLVESSRKGPQVASNALMNVSTYIKEIHKVDERLQDLMADIISSMKAQIKFMSPVISGIVIGITSMVTTIIGKLSIQLTKFQEQGSSDMGGGMANIPFLFGNGVPTYYFQIVVGLYVVQLIFILTILTNGIENGADKLNERFELGRNLIGGTILYCIVTLIITLIFNIIASQILSSFV
;
A
#
# COMPACT_ATOMS: atom_id res chain seq x y z
N MET A 1 27.72 15.21 -8.24
CA MET A 1 26.28 15.29 -7.94
C MET A 1 26.10 15.01 -6.46
N LYS A 2 25.46 15.91 -5.69
CA LYS A 2 25.31 15.70 -4.25
C LYS A 2 24.05 14.87 -3.99
N TRP A 3 24.00 14.09 -2.91
CA TRP A 3 22.91 13.17 -2.57
C TRP A 3 21.50 13.82 -2.52
N TYR A 4 21.43 15.08 -2.11
CA TYR A 4 20.16 15.81 -2.03
C TYR A 4 19.53 16.14 -3.41
N HIS A 5 20.33 16.23 -4.49
CA HIS A 5 19.78 16.37 -5.85
C HIS A 5 19.08 15.08 -6.28
N ILE A 6 19.66 13.92 -5.92
CA ILE A 6 19.07 12.61 -6.21
C ILE A 6 17.78 12.45 -5.40
N LEU A 7 17.79 12.85 -4.13
CA LEU A 7 16.61 12.83 -3.27
C LEU A 7 15.47 13.69 -3.84
N SER A 8 15.77 14.92 -4.26
CA SER A 8 14.77 15.81 -4.86
C SER A 8 14.16 15.22 -6.13
N LEU A 9 14.97 14.64 -7.01
CA LEU A 9 14.51 14.05 -8.27
C LEU A 9 13.63 12.82 -8.04
N TYR A 10 14.13 11.84 -7.24
CA TYR A 10 13.47 10.54 -7.07
C TYR A 10 12.31 10.57 -6.07
N ASN A 11 12.40 11.34 -4.99
CA ASN A 11 11.38 11.33 -3.94
C ASN A 11 10.37 12.48 -4.00
N ILE A 12 10.62 13.51 -4.81
CA ILE A 12 9.68 14.63 -4.95
C ILE A 12 9.15 14.70 -6.38
N LEU A 13 10.02 14.96 -7.35
CA LEU A 13 9.58 15.24 -8.72
C LEU A 13 8.94 14.04 -9.39
N LEU A 14 9.57 12.88 -9.33
CA LEU A 14 9.13 11.67 -10.02
C LEU A 14 7.83 11.09 -9.45
N PRO A 15 7.64 10.95 -8.12
CA PRO A 15 6.37 10.51 -7.55
C PRO A 15 5.19 11.44 -7.83
N ILE A 16 5.40 12.76 -7.74
CA ILE A 16 4.36 13.73 -8.06
C ILE A 16 3.94 13.60 -9.53
N PHE A 17 4.91 13.49 -10.44
CA PHE A 17 4.65 13.33 -11.87
C PHE A 17 3.87 12.05 -12.18
N VAL A 18 4.29 10.91 -11.61
CA VAL A 18 3.60 9.61 -11.79
C VAL A 18 2.18 9.66 -11.22
N TYR A 19 2.01 10.24 -10.03
CA TYR A 19 0.70 10.39 -9.41
C TYR A 19 -0.24 11.27 -10.24
N TYR A 20 0.28 12.41 -10.74
CA TYR A 20 -0.51 13.35 -11.54
C TYR A 20 -0.99 12.70 -12.84
N ILE A 21 -0.08 12.04 -13.59
CA ILE A 21 -0.45 11.33 -14.83
C ILE A 21 -1.44 10.21 -14.53
N GLY A 22 -1.17 9.39 -13.51
CA GLY A 22 -2.04 8.30 -13.13
C GLY A 22 -3.45 8.78 -12.74
N LYS A 23 -3.53 9.86 -11.96
CA LYS A 23 -4.81 10.46 -11.59
C LYS A 23 -5.58 11.00 -12.82
N ASN A 24 -4.87 11.61 -13.76
CA ASN A 24 -5.48 12.12 -14.99
C ASN A 24 -6.06 10.96 -15.84
N ILE A 25 -5.32 9.87 -15.99
CA ILE A 25 -5.80 8.66 -16.67
C ILE A 25 -7.00 8.07 -15.92
N LEU A 26 -6.94 8.01 -14.59
CA LEU A 26 -8.03 7.47 -13.79
C LEU A 26 -9.32 8.32 -13.88
N SER A 27 -9.19 9.63 -14.04
CA SER A 27 -10.33 10.54 -14.17
C SER A 27 -11.11 10.35 -15.49
N THR A 28 -10.51 9.72 -16.50
CA THR A 28 -11.17 9.40 -17.78
C THR A 28 -11.97 8.09 -17.74
N ARG A 29 -11.86 7.32 -16.63
CA ARG A 29 -12.65 6.11 -16.45
C ARG A 29 -14.13 6.47 -16.30
N PRO A 30 -15.04 5.84 -17.06
CA PRO A 30 -16.48 5.97 -16.79
C PRO A 30 -16.77 5.33 -15.42
N THR A 31 -16.93 6.16 -14.39
CA THR A 31 -17.28 5.72 -13.04
C THR A 31 -18.71 5.22 -13.03
N GLY A 32 -18.90 3.91 -13.13
CA GLY A 32 -20.14 3.29 -12.74
C GLY A 32 -20.21 3.28 -11.20
N TYR A 33 -21.35 3.66 -10.64
CA TYR A 33 -21.68 3.69 -9.22
C TYR A 33 -20.69 4.46 -8.33
N GLY A 34 -21.13 5.62 -7.84
CA GLY A 34 -20.51 6.30 -6.72
C GLY A 34 -20.56 5.39 -5.50
N ASP A 35 -19.40 4.85 -5.12
CA ASP A 35 -19.27 4.07 -3.90
C ASP A 35 -19.55 5.01 -2.73
N THR A 36 -20.67 4.83 -2.08
CA THR A 36 -20.90 5.43 -0.76
C THR A 36 -19.85 4.85 0.16
N ASP A 37 -19.01 5.72 0.69
CA ASP A 37 -17.96 5.30 1.65
C ASP A 37 -18.68 4.75 2.92
N ILE A 38 -18.93 3.43 2.90
CA ILE A 38 -19.57 2.68 3.99
C ILE A 38 -18.83 2.94 5.32
N SER A 39 -17.59 3.39 5.24
CA SER A 39 -16.75 3.69 6.39
C SER A 39 -17.26 4.83 7.27
N ASP A 40 -18.20 5.65 6.79
CA ASP A 40 -18.77 6.77 7.55
C ASP A 40 -20.06 6.45 8.28
N LEU A 41 -20.61 5.25 8.07
CA LEU A 41 -21.75 4.77 8.83
C LEU A 41 -21.40 4.65 10.33
N PRO A 42 -22.29 5.12 11.24
CA PRO A 42 -22.01 5.17 12.69
C PRO A 42 -21.65 3.80 13.28
N ASP A 43 -22.26 2.71 12.79
CA ASP A 43 -22.00 1.35 13.25
C ASP A 43 -20.65 0.83 12.78
N VAL A 44 -20.18 1.26 11.61
CA VAL A 44 -18.90 0.87 11.04
C VAL A 44 -17.74 1.66 11.64
N LYS A 45 -18.00 2.86 12.20
CA LYS A 45 -16.95 3.67 12.87
C LYS A 45 -16.29 2.95 14.05
N LYS A 46 -17.01 2.09 14.77
CA LYS A 46 -16.46 1.29 15.87
C LYS A 46 -15.41 0.28 15.40
N TYR A 47 -15.57 -0.27 14.20
CA TYR A 47 -14.66 -1.27 13.61
C TYR A 47 -13.40 -0.66 13.00
N LYS A 48 -13.27 0.68 12.93
CA LYS A 48 -12.03 1.37 12.51
C LYS A 48 -10.90 1.22 13.55
N ASN A 49 -11.25 0.92 14.81
CA ASN A 49 -10.31 0.72 15.90
C ASN A 49 -10.09 -0.76 16.20
N ILE A 50 -8.95 -1.07 16.80
CA ILE A 50 -8.66 -2.43 17.27
C ILE A 50 -9.43 -2.64 18.57
N LEU A 51 -10.35 -3.60 18.55
CA LEU A 51 -11.10 -3.99 19.74
C LEU A 51 -10.29 -5.05 20.49
N ILE A 52 -9.74 -4.68 21.65
CA ILE A 52 -9.04 -5.62 22.54
C ILE A 52 -9.98 -5.92 23.71
N HIS A 53 -10.39 -7.19 23.82
CA HIS A 53 -11.19 -7.65 24.96
C HIS A 53 -10.25 -7.95 26.12
N VAL A 54 -10.22 -7.05 27.11
CA VAL A 54 -9.51 -7.27 28.38
C VAL A 54 -10.55 -7.53 29.47
N GLY A 55 -10.87 -8.79 29.71
CA GLY A 55 -11.90 -9.19 30.65
C GLY A 55 -13.31 -8.74 30.21
N LYS A 56 -14.01 -7.93 31.02
CA LYS A 56 -15.35 -7.40 30.72
C LYS A 56 -15.34 -6.05 29.97
N ASN A 57 -14.17 -5.43 29.80
CA ASN A 57 -14.07 -4.11 29.18
C ASN A 57 -13.51 -4.22 27.75
N GLU A 58 -14.18 -3.57 26.80
CA GLU A 58 -13.70 -3.40 25.42
C GLU A 58 -12.86 -2.12 25.36
N ILE A 59 -11.54 -2.28 25.20
CA ILE A 59 -10.62 -1.17 25.01
C ILE A 59 -10.45 -0.96 23.51
N GLN A 60 -10.78 0.24 23.03
CA GLN A 60 -10.58 0.65 21.65
C GLN A 60 -9.18 1.26 21.50
N LEU A 61 -8.25 0.50 20.92
CA LEU A 61 -6.90 1.01 20.63
C LEU A 61 -6.85 1.53 19.18
N SER A 62 -6.44 2.79 19.03
CA SER A 62 -6.23 3.33 17.69
C SER A 62 -5.02 2.65 17.01
N PRO A 63 -5.14 2.15 15.76
CA PRO A 63 -4.03 1.57 15.01
C PRO A 63 -2.81 2.49 14.88
N LEU A 64 -3.02 3.79 15.04
CA LEU A 64 -2.00 4.83 14.93
C LEU A 64 -0.90 4.67 16.00
N TYR A 65 -1.22 4.28 17.22
CA TYR A 65 -0.20 4.09 18.27
C TYR A 65 0.79 2.97 17.94
N ILE A 66 0.27 1.84 17.43
CA ILE A 66 1.13 0.71 17.01
C ILE A 66 2.00 1.13 15.83
N SER A 67 1.44 1.86 14.87
CA SER A 67 2.16 2.36 13.71
C SER A 67 3.28 3.33 14.10
N ILE A 68 3.04 4.26 15.01
CA ILE A 68 4.06 5.20 15.52
C ILE A 68 5.17 4.44 16.25
N LEU A 69 4.84 3.45 17.06
CA LEU A 69 5.84 2.65 17.77
C LEU A 69 6.76 1.92 16.80
N ILE A 70 6.20 1.26 15.76
CA ILE A 70 6.95 0.60 14.70
C ILE A 70 7.84 1.62 13.97
N PHE A 71 7.28 2.79 13.65
CA PHE A 71 8.02 3.85 12.97
C PHE A 71 9.24 4.30 13.78
N ILE A 72 9.05 4.64 15.04
CA ILE A 72 10.13 5.11 15.93
C ILE A 72 11.21 4.04 16.07
N PHE A 73 10.82 2.77 16.28
CA PHE A 73 11.76 1.67 16.46
C PHE A 73 12.70 1.50 15.23
N PHE A 74 12.15 1.36 14.04
CA PHE A 74 12.95 1.17 12.83
C PHE A 74 13.67 2.46 12.39
N PHE A 75 13.06 3.63 12.61
CA PHE A 75 13.68 4.90 12.30
C PHE A 75 14.93 5.16 13.15
N LEU A 76 14.89 4.86 14.44
CA LEU A 76 16.05 4.98 15.33
C LEU A 76 17.18 4.07 14.88
N ILE A 77 16.90 2.82 14.49
CA ILE A 77 17.89 1.89 13.94
C ILE A 77 18.54 2.48 12.67
N GLY A 78 17.71 2.96 11.74
CA GLY A 78 18.20 3.54 10.48
C GLY A 78 18.95 4.85 10.65
N PHE A 79 18.62 5.64 11.66
CA PHE A 79 19.26 6.94 11.95
C PHE A 79 20.58 6.82 12.73
N LEU A 80 20.84 5.65 13.32
CA LEU A 80 22.00 5.41 14.18
C LEU A 80 23.34 5.85 13.55
N PRO A 81 23.67 5.56 12.27
CA PRO A 81 24.92 6.03 11.67
C PRO A 81 25.05 7.57 11.69
N ILE A 82 24.00 8.29 11.41
CA ILE A 82 24.02 9.77 11.45
C ILE A 82 24.14 10.27 12.91
N ALA A 83 23.44 9.63 13.84
CA ALA A 83 23.50 9.99 15.26
C ALA A 83 24.93 9.86 15.81
N VAL A 84 25.63 8.79 15.46
CA VAL A 84 27.05 8.60 15.85
C VAL A 84 27.94 9.72 15.31
N LYS A 85 27.69 10.20 14.08
CA LYS A 85 28.42 11.35 13.51
C LYS A 85 28.17 12.66 14.28
N MET A 86 27.00 12.81 14.90
CA MET A 86 26.65 14.07 15.61
C MET A 86 27.17 14.14 17.05
N VAL A 87 27.71 13.05 17.60
CA VAL A 87 28.24 13.04 18.97
C VAL A 87 29.62 13.70 19.00
N PRO A 88 29.80 14.84 19.65
CA PRO A 88 31.11 15.50 19.77
C PRO A 88 32.04 14.67 20.65
N GLY A 89 33.27 14.42 20.16
CA GLY A 89 34.32 13.73 20.91
C GLY A 89 34.58 12.28 20.53
N ILE A 90 33.86 11.72 19.58
CA ILE A 90 34.13 10.41 19.00
C ILE A 90 34.91 10.59 17.69
N ASP A 91 36.19 10.17 17.68
CA ASP A 91 36.98 10.09 16.44
C ASP A 91 36.51 8.92 15.56
N ILE A 92 35.45 9.17 14.82
CA ILE A 92 34.73 8.15 14.01
C ILE A 92 35.63 7.66 12.85
N VAL A 93 36.58 8.50 12.39
CA VAL A 93 37.48 8.17 11.28
C VAL A 93 38.54 7.13 11.71
N ASN A 94 39.01 7.19 12.97
CA ASN A 94 40.07 6.37 13.47
C ASN A 94 39.63 5.16 14.31
N HIS A 95 38.37 5.16 14.80
CA HIS A 95 37.80 4.13 15.68
C HIS A 95 36.61 3.45 15.10
N ASP A 96 36.69 2.95 13.86
CA ASP A 96 35.58 2.20 13.26
C ASP A 96 35.65 0.71 13.68
N ILE A 97 34.45 0.11 13.83
CA ILE A 97 34.31 -1.30 14.21
C ILE A 97 34.56 -2.15 12.96
N THR A 98 35.58 -2.98 13.01
CA THR A 98 35.90 -3.94 11.95
C THR A 98 35.00 -5.17 12.06
N LEU A 99 34.24 -5.44 11.01
CA LEU A 99 33.41 -6.64 10.83
C LEU A 99 34.26 -7.82 10.34
N PRO A 100 33.78 -9.07 10.47
CA PRO A 100 34.42 -10.24 9.84
C PRO A 100 34.69 -9.97 8.35
N LEU A 101 35.80 -10.47 7.81
CA LEU A 101 36.31 -10.24 6.44
C LEU A 101 36.94 -8.85 6.21
N GLY A 102 37.33 -8.13 7.25
CA GLY A 102 38.03 -6.85 7.14
C GLY A 102 37.16 -5.70 6.60
N MET A 103 35.86 -5.82 6.72
CA MET A 103 34.89 -4.78 6.33
C MET A 103 34.67 -3.82 7.50
N GLN A 104 34.60 -2.53 7.20
CA GLN A 104 34.33 -1.49 8.21
C GLN A 104 32.82 -1.30 8.39
N MET A 105 32.38 -1.01 9.64
CA MET A 105 30.97 -0.86 9.96
C MET A 105 30.40 0.44 9.44
N PHE A 106 31.07 1.57 9.66
CA PHE A 106 30.57 2.90 9.25
C PHE A 106 31.39 3.51 8.12
N GLU A 107 32.70 3.39 8.13
CA GLU A 107 33.65 3.89 7.13
C GLU A 107 33.41 5.38 6.76
N TYR A 108 33.75 6.25 7.70
CA TYR A 108 33.80 7.69 7.44
C TYR A 108 35.17 8.07 6.87
N ARG A 109 35.20 8.97 5.92
CA ARG A 109 36.42 9.45 5.26
C ARG A 109 36.50 10.97 5.35
N MET A 110 37.73 11.51 5.44
CA MET A 110 37.95 12.94 5.37
C MET A 110 38.07 13.35 3.89
N ASP A 111 37.31 14.33 3.46
CA ASP A 111 37.43 14.87 2.10
C ASP A 111 38.67 15.74 2.01
N ASN A 112 39.58 15.41 1.10
CA ASN A 112 40.84 16.14 0.91
C ASN A 112 40.66 17.60 0.41
N LYS A 113 39.47 17.96 -0.10
CA LYS A 113 39.16 19.31 -0.59
C LYS A 113 38.53 20.21 0.45
N THR A 114 37.58 19.68 1.20
CA THR A 114 36.76 20.46 2.14
C THR A 114 37.15 20.27 3.58
N HIS A 115 38.03 19.29 3.88
CA HIS A 115 38.35 18.83 5.23
C HIS A 115 37.12 18.43 6.06
N GLU A 116 36.00 18.14 5.39
CA GLU A 116 34.78 17.67 6.04
C GLU A 116 34.75 16.14 6.08
N VAL A 117 34.19 15.60 7.16
CA VAL A 117 33.96 14.17 7.29
C VAL A 117 32.78 13.76 6.39
N VAL A 118 33.07 12.96 5.37
CA VAL A 118 32.10 12.44 4.40
C VAL A 118 31.84 10.95 4.70
N GLY A 119 30.62 10.52 4.49
CA GLY A 119 30.21 9.12 4.76
C GLY A 119 28.84 9.08 5.40
N PRO A 120 28.36 7.94 5.85
CA PRO A 120 29.06 6.63 5.93
C PRO A 120 29.05 5.82 4.62
N TYR A 121 30.15 5.10 4.35
CA TYR A 121 30.31 4.20 3.20
C TYR A 121 30.29 2.72 3.59
N GLY A 122 30.43 2.40 4.90
CA GLY A 122 30.55 1.05 5.41
C GLY A 122 29.32 0.18 5.18
N ILE A 123 29.53 -1.14 5.10
CA ILE A 123 28.47 -2.13 4.90
C ILE A 123 27.48 -2.11 6.07
N GLY A 124 27.97 -1.96 7.30
CA GLY A 124 27.10 -1.88 8.47
C GLY A 124 26.13 -0.68 8.40
N ALA A 125 26.64 0.50 7.99
CA ALA A 125 25.80 1.67 7.78
C ALA A 125 24.76 1.43 6.66
N THR A 126 25.16 0.74 5.58
CA THR A 126 24.26 0.39 4.48
C THR A 126 23.16 -0.56 4.96
N ILE A 127 23.45 -1.55 5.78
CA ILE A 127 22.45 -2.45 6.36
C ILE A 127 21.52 -1.69 7.31
N LEU A 128 22.07 -0.84 8.18
CA LEU A 128 21.27 -0.03 9.11
C LEU A 128 20.34 0.95 8.39
N SER A 129 20.75 1.48 7.22
CA SER A 129 19.92 2.39 6.43
C SER A 129 18.61 1.76 5.96
N LEU A 130 18.53 0.40 5.86
CA LEU A 130 17.27 -0.31 5.59
C LEU A 130 16.20 -0.05 6.65
N GLY A 131 16.58 0.35 7.85
CA GLY A 131 15.65 0.73 8.90
C GLY A 131 14.73 1.88 8.50
N ILE A 132 15.19 2.82 7.67
CA ILE A 132 14.38 3.99 7.25
C ILE A 132 13.24 3.59 6.29
N PRO A 133 13.47 2.88 5.18
CA PRO A 133 12.38 2.35 4.35
C PRO A 133 11.44 1.42 5.11
N LEU A 134 11.98 0.57 6.03
CA LEU A 134 11.17 -0.28 6.89
C LEU A 134 10.28 0.54 7.83
N ALA A 135 10.79 1.62 8.41
CA ALA A 135 10.00 2.51 9.26
C ALA A 135 8.78 3.04 8.51
N PHE A 136 8.97 3.62 7.33
CA PHE A 136 7.87 4.17 6.53
C PHE A 136 6.94 3.08 5.98
N GLY A 137 7.49 2.05 5.37
CA GLY A 137 6.70 1.00 4.71
C GLY A 137 5.88 0.16 5.68
N LEU A 138 6.48 -0.26 6.81
CA LEU A 138 5.76 -1.03 7.82
C LEU A 138 4.78 -0.18 8.64
N ALA A 139 5.18 1.04 9.04
CA ALA A 139 4.30 1.90 9.82
C ALA A 139 3.03 2.25 9.04
N LEU A 140 3.15 2.73 7.80
CA LEU A 140 2.01 3.00 6.94
C LEU A 140 1.25 1.72 6.59
N GLY A 141 1.95 0.64 6.28
CA GLY A 141 1.34 -0.64 5.94
C GLY A 141 0.51 -1.22 7.08
N TYR A 142 1.02 -1.26 8.31
CA TYR A 142 0.27 -1.72 9.49
C TYR A 142 -0.88 -0.78 9.83
N TYR A 143 -0.70 0.53 9.71
CA TYR A 143 -1.78 1.49 9.91
C TYR A 143 -2.97 1.20 9.01
N PHE A 144 -2.75 1.09 7.69
CA PHE A 144 -3.80 0.83 6.73
C PHE A 144 -4.41 -0.57 6.90
N LYS A 145 -3.59 -1.60 7.11
CA LYS A 145 -4.04 -2.98 7.29
C LYS A 145 -4.92 -3.15 8.52
N LEU A 146 -4.49 -2.62 9.68
CA LEU A 146 -5.24 -2.77 10.93
C LEU A 146 -6.55 -1.99 10.89
N ARG A 147 -6.54 -0.81 10.27
CA ARG A 147 -7.73 0.03 10.13
C ARG A 147 -8.79 -0.56 9.20
N SER A 148 -8.37 -1.34 8.19
CA SER A 148 -9.26 -1.89 7.17
C SER A 148 -9.67 -3.34 7.43
N LYS A 149 -8.94 -4.08 8.27
CA LYS A 149 -9.09 -5.54 8.44
C LYS A 149 -10.52 -6.00 8.79
N ASN A 150 -11.17 -5.29 9.70
CA ASN A 150 -12.49 -5.68 10.18
C ASN A 150 -13.60 -5.25 9.20
N ILE A 151 -13.39 -4.12 8.52
CA ILE A 151 -14.38 -3.51 7.65
C ILE A 151 -14.39 -4.21 6.27
N ILE A 152 -13.25 -4.75 5.82
CA ILE A 152 -13.16 -5.39 4.50
C ILE A 152 -14.10 -6.61 4.40
N LYS A 153 -14.31 -7.35 5.48
CA LYS A 153 -15.26 -8.48 5.51
C LYS A 153 -16.69 -8.02 5.24
N ILE A 154 -17.10 -6.92 5.89
CA ILE A 154 -18.43 -6.32 5.69
C ILE A 154 -18.58 -5.88 4.22
N ARG A 155 -17.51 -5.32 3.64
CA ARG A 155 -17.52 -4.90 2.23
C ARG A 155 -17.62 -6.10 1.26
N GLU A 156 -16.91 -7.20 1.54
CA GLU A 156 -17.00 -8.43 0.74
C GLU A 156 -18.41 -9.03 0.77
N GLU A 157 -19.06 -9.01 1.94
CA GLU A 157 -20.45 -9.44 2.08
C GLU A 157 -21.40 -8.50 1.32
N ALA A 158 -21.18 -7.19 1.41
CA ALA A 158 -21.97 -6.21 0.63
C ALA A 158 -21.80 -6.41 -0.89
N LYS A 159 -20.59 -6.67 -1.39
CA LYS A 159 -20.36 -6.99 -2.81
C LYS A 159 -21.09 -8.25 -3.26
N LYS A 160 -21.08 -9.31 -2.44
CA LYS A 160 -21.85 -10.53 -2.75
C LYS A 160 -23.34 -10.25 -2.80
N LEU A 161 -23.82 -9.47 -1.83
CA LEU A 161 -25.22 -9.04 -1.79
C LEU A 161 -25.60 -8.28 -3.07
N GLU A 162 -24.78 -7.31 -3.49
CA GLU A 162 -25.01 -6.51 -4.69
C GLU A 162 -25.03 -7.37 -5.96
N ALA A 163 -24.11 -8.34 -6.08
CA ALA A 163 -24.04 -9.24 -7.23
C ALA A 163 -25.30 -10.13 -7.38
N GLU A 164 -25.86 -10.61 -6.27
CA GLU A 164 -27.06 -11.46 -6.26
C GLU A 164 -28.35 -10.68 -6.32
N PHE A 165 -28.30 -9.38 -5.93
CA PHE A 165 -29.47 -8.55 -5.70
C PHE A 165 -30.32 -8.31 -6.94
N ALA A 166 -29.72 -8.19 -8.11
CA ALA A 166 -30.42 -8.03 -9.37
C ALA A 166 -31.39 -9.21 -9.65
N SER A 167 -30.93 -10.45 -9.36
CA SER A 167 -31.77 -11.64 -9.51
C SER A 167 -32.90 -11.69 -8.48
N ALA A 168 -32.62 -11.25 -7.24
CA ALA A 168 -33.62 -11.13 -6.19
C ALA A 168 -34.69 -10.11 -6.54
N LEU A 169 -34.30 -8.94 -7.04
CA LEU A 169 -35.24 -7.89 -7.50
C LEU A 169 -36.14 -8.36 -8.65
N PHE A 170 -35.54 -9.10 -9.59
CA PHE A 170 -36.31 -9.65 -10.70
C PHE A 170 -37.40 -10.62 -10.21
N GLN A 171 -37.05 -11.55 -9.33
CA GLN A 171 -38.01 -12.49 -8.73
C GLN A 171 -39.08 -11.74 -7.91
N PHE A 172 -38.67 -10.72 -7.18
CA PHE A 172 -39.56 -9.92 -6.35
C PHE A 172 -40.52 -9.11 -7.20
N GLY A 173 -40.01 -8.46 -8.25
CA GLY A 173 -40.85 -7.71 -9.21
C GLY A 173 -41.90 -8.59 -9.90
N ASN A 174 -41.53 -9.79 -10.35
CA ASN A 174 -42.49 -10.72 -10.94
C ASN A 174 -43.59 -11.12 -9.95
N ARG A 175 -43.26 -11.41 -8.69
CA ARG A 175 -44.25 -11.79 -7.68
C ARG A 175 -45.26 -10.65 -7.38
N ILE A 176 -44.74 -9.40 -7.33
CA ILE A 176 -45.64 -8.22 -7.20
C ILE A 176 -46.52 -8.04 -8.44
N GLY A 177 -45.97 -8.28 -9.63
CA GLY A 177 -46.73 -8.25 -10.89
C GLY A 177 -47.83 -9.29 -10.97
N ASP A 178 -47.60 -10.48 -10.35
CA ASP A 178 -48.59 -11.54 -10.19
C ASP A 178 -49.68 -11.18 -9.14
N GLY A 179 -49.66 -9.99 -8.56
CA GLY A 179 -50.63 -9.51 -7.57
C GLY A 179 -50.36 -9.99 -6.14
N ILE A 180 -49.17 -10.55 -5.85
CA ILE A 180 -48.78 -10.95 -4.49
C ILE A 180 -48.42 -9.69 -3.70
N PRO A 181 -49.03 -9.45 -2.50
CA PRO A 181 -48.65 -8.34 -1.65
C PRO A 181 -47.14 -8.32 -1.33
N ALA A 182 -46.53 -7.12 -1.23
CA ALA A 182 -45.11 -6.98 -1.02
C ALA A 182 -44.64 -7.70 0.25
N GLU A 183 -45.41 -7.67 1.31
CA GLU A 183 -45.17 -8.30 2.60
C GLU A 183 -44.96 -9.84 2.48
N ILE A 184 -45.76 -10.48 1.61
CA ILE A 184 -45.68 -11.93 1.33
C ILE A 184 -44.55 -12.21 0.32
N ALA A 185 -44.37 -11.30 -0.64
CA ALA A 185 -43.34 -11.44 -1.66
C ALA A 185 -41.92 -11.44 -1.06
N PHE A 186 -41.65 -10.64 0.00
CA PHE A 186 -40.40 -10.65 0.74
C PHE A 186 -40.06 -12.04 1.31
N ASP A 187 -41.01 -12.70 1.99
CA ASP A 187 -40.81 -14.03 2.55
C ASP A 187 -40.53 -15.07 1.44
N ARG A 188 -41.33 -15.06 0.38
CA ARG A 188 -41.18 -16.03 -0.72
C ARG A 188 -39.86 -15.90 -1.47
N VAL A 189 -39.38 -14.66 -1.72
CA VAL A 189 -38.08 -14.44 -2.34
C VAL A 189 -36.95 -14.82 -1.41
N GLY A 190 -37.05 -14.43 -0.15
CA GLY A 190 -36.06 -14.80 0.86
C GLY A 190 -35.87 -16.31 1.00
N ARG A 191 -36.96 -17.08 0.99
CA ARG A 191 -36.90 -18.55 1.01
C ARG A 191 -36.40 -19.15 -0.30
N SER A 192 -36.77 -18.60 -1.46
CA SER A 192 -36.30 -19.11 -2.74
C SER A 192 -34.79 -18.88 -2.94
N MET A 193 -34.21 -17.89 -2.26
CA MET A 193 -32.79 -17.54 -2.28
C MET A 193 -32.09 -17.90 -0.96
N GLN A 194 -32.58 -18.89 -0.25
CA GLN A 194 -31.99 -19.33 1.02
C GLN A 194 -30.53 -19.77 0.81
N GLY A 195 -29.64 -19.32 1.70
CA GLY A 195 -28.19 -19.55 1.59
C GLY A 195 -27.42 -18.44 0.87
N THR A 196 -28.11 -17.46 0.30
CA THR A 196 -27.50 -16.25 -0.28
C THR A 196 -27.60 -15.07 0.67
N VAL A 197 -26.73 -14.07 0.48
CA VAL A 197 -26.76 -12.83 1.28
C VAL A 197 -28.03 -12.02 0.96
N SER A 198 -28.43 -11.98 -0.32
CA SER A 198 -29.69 -11.35 -0.74
C SER A 198 -30.91 -12.04 -0.11
N GLY A 199 -30.93 -13.38 -0.07
CA GLY A 199 -31.98 -14.12 0.63
C GLY A 199 -32.10 -13.72 2.09
N SER A 200 -30.98 -13.54 2.78
CA SER A 200 -30.94 -13.10 4.18
C SER A 200 -31.51 -11.69 4.35
N PHE A 201 -31.22 -10.77 3.44
CA PHE A 201 -31.82 -9.42 3.43
C PHE A 201 -33.34 -9.48 3.30
N PHE A 202 -33.87 -10.24 2.32
CA PHE A 202 -35.30 -10.37 2.11
C PHE A 202 -36.01 -11.04 3.29
N LEU A 203 -35.41 -12.06 3.90
CA LEU A 203 -35.93 -12.70 5.12
C LEU A 203 -35.93 -11.75 6.31
N TYR A 204 -34.90 -10.93 6.46
CA TYR A 204 -34.81 -9.95 7.54
C TYR A 204 -35.92 -8.88 7.42
N VAL A 205 -36.16 -8.35 6.23
CA VAL A 205 -37.29 -7.45 5.97
C VAL A 205 -38.63 -8.13 6.29
N SER A 206 -38.82 -9.36 5.81
CA SER A 206 -40.04 -10.14 6.11
C SER A 206 -40.24 -10.35 7.60
N GLN A 207 -39.17 -10.65 8.37
CA GLN A 207 -39.27 -10.80 9.82
C GLN A 207 -39.66 -9.50 10.53
N ASN A 208 -39.13 -8.35 10.11
CA ASN A 208 -39.51 -7.03 10.63
C ASN A 208 -40.99 -6.73 10.39
N ILE A 209 -41.49 -7.06 9.21
CA ILE A 209 -42.91 -6.88 8.87
C ILE A 209 -43.80 -7.84 9.70
N GLN A 210 -43.47 -9.13 9.73
CA GLN A 210 -44.36 -10.13 10.34
C GLN A 210 -44.28 -10.14 11.89
N ARG A 211 -43.09 -9.91 12.48
CA ARG A 211 -42.92 -9.99 13.95
C ARG A 211 -43.12 -8.66 14.64
N LEU A 212 -42.68 -7.56 14.00
CA LEU A 212 -42.75 -6.23 14.61
C LEU A 212 -43.94 -5.42 14.09
N GLY A 213 -44.70 -5.92 13.09
CA GLY A 213 -45.86 -5.23 12.51
C GLY A 213 -45.48 -3.94 11.78
N MET A 214 -44.24 -3.84 11.28
CA MET A 214 -43.74 -2.63 10.63
C MET A 214 -44.28 -2.49 9.22
N SER A 215 -44.44 -1.26 8.72
CA SER A 215 -44.63 -1.02 7.31
C SER A 215 -43.45 -1.47 6.48
N VAL A 216 -43.61 -1.73 5.18
CA VAL A 216 -42.52 -2.08 4.27
C VAL A 216 -41.42 -1.00 4.31
N GLU A 217 -41.79 0.25 4.35
CA GLU A 217 -40.86 1.38 4.42
C GLU A 217 -40.05 1.36 5.70
N ASP A 218 -40.71 1.21 6.87
CA ASP A 218 -40.02 1.16 8.17
C ASP A 218 -39.16 -0.08 8.32
N ALA A 219 -39.62 -1.23 7.87
CA ALA A 219 -38.88 -2.50 7.91
C ALA A 219 -37.54 -2.44 7.14
N ILE A 220 -37.47 -1.56 6.12
CA ILE A 220 -36.26 -1.33 5.31
C ILE A 220 -35.42 -0.18 5.87
N PHE A 221 -36.02 0.99 6.19
CA PHE A 221 -35.32 2.25 6.43
C PHE A 221 -35.30 2.73 7.88
N ASP A 222 -35.94 2.04 8.84
CA ASP A 222 -35.89 2.46 10.24
C ASP A 222 -34.45 2.58 10.76
N LYS A 223 -34.19 3.66 11.50
CA LYS A 223 -32.84 3.98 12.00
C LYS A 223 -32.26 2.96 13.00
N LYS A 224 -33.11 2.16 13.67
CA LYS A 224 -32.69 1.21 14.70
C LYS A 224 -32.71 -0.24 14.22
N VAL A 225 -33.76 -0.64 13.53
CA VAL A 225 -34.05 -2.01 13.15
C VAL A 225 -34.22 -2.22 11.64
N GLY A 226 -34.10 -1.15 10.85
CA GLY A 226 -34.20 -1.26 9.38
C GLY A 226 -33.13 -2.14 8.77
N ALA A 227 -33.52 -2.89 7.73
CA ALA A 227 -32.64 -3.87 7.08
C ALA A 227 -31.39 -3.23 6.48
N ILE A 228 -31.42 -1.97 6.04
CA ILE A 228 -30.27 -1.25 5.47
C ILE A 228 -29.13 -1.09 6.49
N ASN A 229 -29.42 -1.00 7.78
CA ASN A 229 -28.38 -0.90 8.81
C ASN A 229 -27.55 -2.17 8.91
N HIS A 230 -28.14 -3.35 8.67
CA HIS A 230 -27.47 -4.65 8.70
C HIS A 230 -26.85 -5.02 7.35
N PHE A 231 -27.40 -4.48 6.27
CA PHE A 231 -26.98 -4.74 4.89
C PHE A 231 -26.66 -3.42 4.16
N PRO A 232 -25.57 -2.75 4.53
CA PRO A 232 -25.24 -1.41 4.03
C PRO A 232 -24.81 -1.47 2.54
N SER A 233 -25.67 -1.03 1.64
CA SER A 233 -25.38 -0.87 0.22
C SER A 233 -26.23 0.26 -0.37
N ALA A 234 -25.56 1.21 -1.02
CA ALA A 234 -26.23 2.32 -1.70
C ALA A 234 -27.14 1.87 -2.85
N LEU A 235 -26.74 0.78 -3.51
CA LEU A 235 -27.52 0.19 -4.60
C LEU A 235 -28.84 -0.40 -4.06
N ILE A 236 -28.79 -1.08 -2.93
CA ILE A 236 -29.98 -1.63 -2.28
C ILE A 236 -30.86 -0.52 -1.75
N GLU A 237 -30.27 0.47 -1.10
CA GLU A 237 -30.99 1.62 -0.57
C GLU A 237 -31.76 2.36 -1.67
N SER A 238 -31.10 2.68 -2.79
CA SER A 238 -31.73 3.36 -3.92
C SER A 238 -32.81 2.48 -4.58
N SER A 239 -32.57 1.19 -4.75
CA SER A 239 -33.51 0.25 -5.33
C SER A 239 -34.77 0.09 -4.47
N MET A 240 -34.59 0.02 -3.15
CA MET A 240 -35.69 -0.09 -2.19
C MET A 240 -36.52 1.22 -2.11
N LYS A 241 -35.85 2.39 -2.24
CA LYS A 241 -36.59 3.67 -2.39
C LYS A 241 -37.50 3.66 -3.62
N VAL A 242 -37.00 3.16 -4.76
CA VAL A 242 -37.81 2.99 -5.97
C VAL A 242 -39.00 2.06 -5.72
N LEU A 243 -38.80 0.96 -4.97
CA LEU A 243 -39.88 0.06 -4.58
C LEU A 243 -40.96 0.81 -3.79
N VAL A 244 -40.60 1.50 -2.71
CA VAL A 244 -41.54 2.19 -1.82
C VAL A 244 -42.31 3.26 -2.59
N GLU A 245 -41.61 4.07 -3.38
CA GLU A 245 -42.22 5.13 -4.20
C GLU A 245 -43.18 4.57 -5.28
N SER A 246 -42.74 3.48 -5.95
CA SER A 246 -43.56 2.90 -7.04
C SER A 246 -44.73 2.09 -6.51
N SER A 247 -44.63 1.48 -5.34
CA SER A 247 -45.74 0.71 -4.73
C SER A 247 -46.93 1.60 -4.38
N ARG A 248 -46.71 2.88 -4.09
CA ARG A 248 -47.77 3.86 -3.89
C ARG A 248 -48.61 4.11 -5.17
N LYS A 249 -48.06 3.81 -6.36
CA LYS A 249 -48.71 3.97 -7.66
C LYS A 249 -49.37 2.69 -8.16
N GLY A 250 -49.31 1.62 -7.39
CA GLY A 250 -49.93 0.33 -7.66
C GLY A 250 -48.93 -0.79 -8.00
N PRO A 251 -49.36 -2.07 -7.85
CA PRO A 251 -48.48 -3.22 -7.94
C PRO A 251 -47.83 -3.40 -9.31
N GLN A 252 -48.56 -3.09 -10.39
CA GLN A 252 -48.03 -3.23 -11.74
C GLN A 252 -46.91 -2.20 -12.03
N VAL A 253 -47.04 -0.98 -11.49
CA VAL A 253 -46.02 0.06 -11.63
C VAL A 253 -44.78 -0.33 -10.83
N ALA A 254 -44.96 -0.85 -9.63
CA ALA A 254 -43.87 -1.34 -8.78
C ALA A 254 -43.12 -2.51 -9.44
N SER A 255 -43.83 -3.48 -9.99
CA SER A 255 -43.26 -4.62 -10.71
C SER A 255 -42.37 -4.16 -11.88
N ASN A 256 -42.92 -3.31 -12.76
CA ASN A 256 -42.18 -2.80 -13.91
C ASN A 256 -40.97 -1.98 -13.50
N ALA A 257 -41.08 -1.15 -12.45
CA ALA A 257 -39.96 -0.37 -11.93
C ALA A 257 -38.82 -1.29 -11.41
N LEU A 258 -39.17 -2.32 -10.63
CA LEU A 258 -38.20 -3.27 -10.09
C LEU A 258 -37.51 -4.11 -11.18
N MET A 259 -38.26 -4.54 -12.20
CA MET A 259 -37.69 -5.25 -13.34
C MET A 259 -36.71 -4.36 -14.12
N ASN A 260 -37.04 -3.10 -14.33
CA ASN A 260 -36.14 -2.15 -14.98
C ASN A 260 -34.90 -1.91 -14.16
N VAL A 261 -35.00 -1.75 -12.83
CA VAL A 261 -33.87 -1.61 -11.93
C VAL A 261 -32.98 -2.89 -11.95
N SER A 262 -33.62 -4.08 -11.92
CA SER A 262 -32.91 -5.35 -12.04
C SER A 262 -32.09 -5.45 -13.33
N THR A 263 -32.71 -5.10 -14.47
CA THR A 263 -32.05 -5.11 -15.77
C THR A 263 -30.91 -4.11 -15.80
N TYR A 264 -31.12 -2.90 -15.30
CA TYR A 264 -30.08 -1.87 -15.22
C TYR A 264 -28.87 -2.32 -14.39
N ILE A 265 -29.11 -2.95 -13.23
CA ILE A 265 -28.02 -3.49 -12.40
C ILE A 265 -27.23 -4.57 -13.16
N LYS A 266 -27.92 -5.51 -13.84
CA LYS A 266 -27.27 -6.55 -14.66
C LYS A 266 -26.42 -5.97 -15.79
N GLU A 267 -26.90 -4.93 -16.46
CA GLU A 267 -26.17 -4.27 -17.54
C GLU A 267 -24.90 -3.59 -16.99
N ILE A 268 -25.01 -2.91 -15.85
CA ILE A 268 -23.84 -2.30 -15.21
C ILE A 268 -22.80 -3.35 -14.82
N HIS A 269 -23.22 -4.44 -14.17
CA HIS A 269 -22.29 -5.52 -13.82
C HIS A 269 -21.61 -6.10 -15.06
N LYS A 270 -22.34 -6.27 -16.15
CA LYS A 270 -21.75 -6.75 -17.41
C LYS A 270 -20.75 -5.77 -18.02
N VAL A 271 -20.98 -4.47 -17.87
CA VAL A 271 -20.01 -3.44 -18.30
C VAL A 271 -18.77 -3.48 -17.43
N ASP A 272 -18.93 -3.60 -16.10
CA ASP A 272 -17.81 -3.69 -15.17
C ASP A 272 -16.97 -4.95 -15.40
N GLU A 273 -17.59 -6.11 -15.63
CA GLU A 273 -16.89 -7.35 -16.00
C GLU A 273 -16.08 -7.18 -17.29
N ARG A 274 -16.68 -6.60 -18.32
CA ARG A 274 -15.97 -6.34 -19.58
C ARG A 274 -14.82 -5.34 -19.43
N LEU A 275 -14.98 -4.31 -18.60
CA LEU A 275 -13.89 -3.38 -18.29
C LEU A 275 -12.75 -4.10 -17.56
N GLN A 276 -13.07 -4.96 -16.58
CA GLN A 276 -12.08 -5.75 -15.89
C GLN A 276 -11.33 -6.71 -16.84
N ASP A 277 -12.03 -7.38 -17.75
CA ASP A 277 -11.43 -8.26 -18.74
C ASP A 277 -10.48 -7.49 -19.69
N LEU A 278 -10.92 -6.35 -20.21
CA LEU A 278 -10.10 -5.49 -21.09
C LEU A 278 -8.86 -4.94 -20.38
N MET A 279 -8.94 -4.72 -19.08
CA MET A 279 -7.85 -4.17 -18.28
C MET A 279 -7.03 -5.24 -17.54
N ALA A 280 -7.39 -6.52 -17.68
CA ALA A 280 -6.79 -7.62 -16.91
C ALA A 280 -5.27 -7.70 -17.04
N ASP A 281 -4.75 -7.54 -18.26
CA ASP A 281 -3.31 -7.57 -18.52
C ASP A 281 -2.59 -6.39 -17.86
N ILE A 282 -3.17 -5.20 -17.93
CA ILE A 282 -2.60 -4.00 -17.31
C ILE A 282 -2.61 -4.15 -15.78
N ILE A 283 -3.74 -4.58 -15.21
CA ILE A 283 -3.88 -4.80 -13.77
C ILE A 283 -2.88 -5.87 -13.29
N SER A 284 -2.74 -6.97 -14.03
CA SER A 284 -1.79 -8.05 -13.72
C SER A 284 -0.34 -7.55 -13.75
N SER A 285 0.02 -6.79 -14.78
CA SER A 285 1.35 -6.18 -14.90
C SER A 285 1.64 -5.21 -13.76
N MET A 286 0.71 -4.33 -13.42
CA MET A 286 0.86 -3.40 -12.30
C MET A 286 0.97 -4.14 -10.95
N LYS A 287 0.19 -5.20 -10.73
CA LYS A 287 0.28 -6.04 -9.53
C LYS A 287 1.64 -6.75 -9.43
N ALA A 288 2.18 -7.25 -10.56
CA ALA A 288 3.50 -7.84 -10.60
C ALA A 288 4.59 -6.81 -10.31
N GLN A 289 4.46 -5.59 -10.84
CA GLN A 289 5.37 -4.48 -10.57
C GLN A 289 5.39 -4.09 -9.09
N ILE A 290 4.22 -3.97 -8.45
CA ILE A 290 4.09 -3.64 -7.03
C ILE A 290 4.71 -4.72 -6.15
N LYS A 291 4.35 -5.98 -6.39
CA LYS A 291 4.68 -7.09 -5.49
C LYS A 291 6.09 -7.61 -5.64
N PHE A 292 6.66 -7.56 -6.84
CA PHE A 292 7.91 -8.24 -7.16
C PHE A 292 8.92 -7.35 -7.89
N MET A 293 8.55 -6.78 -9.05
CA MET A 293 9.54 -6.13 -9.92
C MET A 293 10.20 -4.92 -9.26
N SER A 294 9.43 -3.98 -8.72
CA SER A 294 9.99 -2.77 -8.09
C SER A 294 10.89 -3.08 -6.89
N PRO A 295 10.47 -3.91 -5.91
CA PRO A 295 11.33 -4.28 -4.79
C PRO A 295 12.61 -4.99 -5.22
N VAL A 296 12.52 -5.94 -6.14
CA VAL A 296 13.67 -6.76 -6.55
C VAL A 296 14.68 -5.95 -7.37
N ILE A 297 14.21 -5.21 -8.39
CA ILE A 297 15.10 -4.41 -9.24
C ILE A 297 15.81 -3.34 -8.39
N SER A 298 15.08 -2.66 -7.51
CA SER A 298 15.67 -1.64 -6.64
C SER A 298 16.71 -2.25 -5.68
N GLY A 299 16.45 -3.43 -5.14
CA GLY A 299 17.41 -4.15 -4.31
C GLY A 299 18.70 -4.52 -5.06
N ILE A 300 18.58 -4.99 -6.29
CA ILE A 300 19.74 -5.29 -7.17
C ILE A 300 20.55 -4.02 -7.44
N VAL A 301 19.89 -2.93 -7.79
CA VAL A 301 20.54 -1.63 -8.07
C VAL A 301 21.35 -1.14 -6.87
N ILE A 302 20.81 -1.25 -5.65
CA ILE A 302 21.53 -0.89 -4.43
C ILE A 302 22.76 -1.77 -4.24
N GLY A 303 22.62 -3.09 -4.41
CA GLY A 303 23.74 -4.02 -4.25
C GLY A 303 24.89 -3.71 -5.22
N ILE A 304 24.58 -3.48 -6.50
CA ILE A 304 25.57 -3.09 -7.51
C ILE A 304 26.22 -1.75 -7.14
N THR A 305 25.43 -0.75 -6.75
CA THR A 305 25.94 0.56 -6.37
C THR A 305 26.86 0.47 -5.16
N SER A 306 26.50 -0.34 -4.16
CA SER A 306 27.34 -0.59 -2.98
C SER A 306 28.68 -1.22 -3.37
N MET A 307 28.67 -2.25 -4.24
CA MET A 307 29.89 -2.88 -4.75
C MET A 307 30.79 -1.87 -5.49
N VAL A 308 30.23 -1.13 -6.43
CA VAL A 308 30.99 -0.14 -7.21
C VAL A 308 31.60 0.94 -6.32
N THR A 309 30.84 1.44 -5.35
CA THR A 309 31.35 2.46 -4.39
C THR A 309 32.45 1.90 -3.52
N THR A 310 32.35 0.64 -3.08
CA THR A 310 33.41 -0.04 -2.30
C THR A 310 34.68 -0.22 -3.12
N ILE A 311 34.57 -0.65 -4.37
CA ILE A 311 35.74 -0.84 -5.27
C ILE A 311 36.41 0.50 -5.54
N ILE A 312 35.67 1.53 -5.96
CA ILE A 312 36.21 2.85 -6.24
C ILE A 312 36.87 3.44 -4.99
N GLY A 313 36.25 3.31 -3.84
CA GLY A 313 36.80 3.79 -2.60
C GLY A 313 38.13 3.16 -2.21
N LYS A 314 38.24 1.85 -2.33
CA LYS A 314 39.51 1.13 -2.03
C LYS A 314 40.59 1.40 -3.07
N LEU A 315 40.23 1.50 -4.36
CA LEU A 315 41.18 1.91 -5.40
C LEU A 315 41.75 3.33 -5.14
N SER A 316 40.88 4.28 -4.75
CA SER A 316 41.34 5.62 -4.38
C SER A 316 42.34 5.61 -3.23
N ILE A 317 42.11 4.80 -2.19
CA ILE A 317 43.05 4.65 -1.06
C ILE A 317 44.39 4.01 -1.49
N GLN A 318 44.35 2.99 -2.35
CA GLN A 318 45.58 2.37 -2.86
C GLN A 318 46.38 3.34 -3.74
N LEU A 319 45.72 4.09 -4.61
CA LEU A 319 46.40 5.09 -5.44
C LEU A 319 47.06 6.20 -4.58
N THR A 320 46.40 6.65 -3.51
CA THR A 320 47.01 7.62 -2.57
C THR A 320 48.23 7.03 -1.88
N LYS A 321 48.22 5.77 -1.43
CA LYS A 321 49.34 5.11 -0.83
C LYS A 321 50.53 4.93 -1.80
N PHE A 322 50.28 4.57 -3.05
CA PHE A 322 51.30 4.53 -4.11
C PHE A 322 51.94 5.89 -4.37
N GLN A 323 51.15 6.96 -4.31
CA GLN A 323 51.61 8.33 -4.47
C GLN A 323 52.50 8.80 -3.30
N GLU A 324 52.17 8.38 -2.07
CA GLU A 324 52.98 8.67 -0.88
C GLU A 324 54.30 7.89 -0.85
N GLN A 325 54.33 6.67 -1.43
CA GLN A 325 55.51 5.80 -1.50
C GLN A 325 56.41 6.02 -2.72
N GLY A 326 55.86 6.56 -3.80
CA GLY A 326 56.57 6.87 -5.03
C GLY A 326 57.23 8.23 -4.97
N SER A 327 58.52 8.24 -4.74
CA SER A 327 59.37 9.43 -4.80
C SER A 327 59.02 10.36 -6.01
N SER A 328 59.09 11.60 -5.74
CA SER A 328 59.00 12.89 -6.46
C SER A 328 59.36 12.98 -7.95
N ASP A 329 59.51 11.88 -8.70
CA ASP A 329 60.06 11.89 -10.06
C ASP A 329 59.08 11.49 -11.20
N MET A 330 57.84 11.15 -10.87
CA MET A 330 56.83 10.90 -11.92
C MET A 330 55.97 12.15 -12.14
N GLY A 331 56.23 12.77 -13.30
CA GLY A 331 55.68 14.07 -13.71
C GLY A 331 54.20 14.24 -13.49
N GLY A 332 53.81 15.50 -13.30
CA GLY A 332 52.55 16.06 -12.86
C GLY A 332 51.20 15.59 -13.45
N GLY A 333 51.18 14.50 -14.22
CA GLY A 333 49.96 13.91 -14.75
C GLY A 333 49.29 12.87 -13.84
N MET A 334 50.05 12.16 -12.99
CA MET A 334 49.54 11.13 -12.07
C MET A 334 49.05 11.70 -10.73
N ALA A 335 49.47 12.88 -10.36
CA ALA A 335 49.07 13.56 -9.12
C ALA A 335 47.55 13.82 -9.01
N ASN A 336 46.85 13.86 -10.13
CA ASN A 336 45.41 14.15 -10.19
C ASN A 336 44.51 12.90 -10.30
N ILE A 337 45.05 11.70 -10.38
CA ILE A 337 44.24 10.47 -10.57
C ILE A 337 43.32 10.16 -9.38
N PRO A 338 43.73 10.26 -8.11
CA PRO A 338 42.83 10.11 -6.97
C PRO A 338 41.70 11.14 -6.96
N PHE A 339 41.99 12.34 -7.51
CA PHE A 339 41.00 13.41 -7.67
C PHE A 339 39.89 13.14 -8.71
N LEU A 340 40.17 12.29 -9.71
CA LEU A 340 39.21 11.91 -10.74
C LEU A 340 38.15 10.96 -10.22
N PHE A 341 38.50 10.10 -9.27
CA PHE A 341 37.55 9.14 -8.70
C PHE A 341 36.61 9.71 -7.64
N GLY A 342 36.96 10.85 -7.02
CA GLY A 342 36.11 11.58 -6.06
C GLY A 342 35.54 10.71 -4.92
N ASN A 343 35.00 11.36 -3.93
CA ASN A 343 34.26 10.66 -2.87
C ASN A 343 32.82 10.40 -3.30
N GLY A 344 32.48 9.56 -4.20
CA GLY A 344 31.12 9.29 -4.69
C GLY A 344 29.95 9.56 -3.70
N VAL A 345 28.74 9.33 -4.09
CA VAL A 345 27.62 9.45 -3.13
C VAL A 345 27.66 8.29 -2.14
N PRO A 346 27.69 8.54 -0.81
CA PRO A 346 27.68 7.47 0.17
C PRO A 346 26.51 6.50 -0.03
N THR A 347 26.79 5.20 -0.03
CA THR A 347 25.79 4.14 -0.25
C THR A 347 24.64 4.22 0.73
N TYR A 348 24.89 4.65 1.95
CA TYR A 348 23.89 4.89 2.97
C TYR A 348 22.78 5.85 2.49
N TYR A 349 23.14 7.05 2.01
CA TYR A 349 22.15 8.03 1.53
C TYR A 349 21.46 7.57 0.25
N PHE A 350 22.22 6.94 -0.64
CA PHE A 350 21.65 6.41 -1.87
C PHE A 350 20.57 5.35 -1.59
N GLN A 351 20.84 4.46 -0.63
CA GLN A 351 19.88 3.43 -0.22
C GLN A 351 18.64 4.01 0.44
N ILE A 352 18.77 5.05 1.27
CA ILE A 352 17.60 5.74 1.84
C ILE A 352 16.74 6.34 0.74
N VAL A 353 17.35 7.03 -0.23
CA VAL A 353 16.63 7.64 -1.34
C VAL A 353 15.87 6.61 -2.16
N VAL A 354 16.54 5.53 -2.56
CA VAL A 354 15.91 4.47 -3.36
C VAL A 354 14.88 3.70 -2.54
N GLY A 355 15.14 3.42 -1.26
CA GLY A 355 14.19 2.74 -0.40
C GLY A 355 12.90 3.52 -0.16
N LEU A 356 13.01 4.83 0.07
CA LEU A 356 11.83 5.70 0.18
C LEU A 356 11.08 5.79 -1.16
N TYR A 357 11.82 5.87 -2.27
CA TYR A 357 11.20 5.85 -3.61
C TYR A 357 10.39 4.57 -3.85
N VAL A 358 10.91 3.41 -3.47
CA VAL A 358 10.19 2.12 -3.57
C VAL A 358 8.89 2.14 -2.77
N VAL A 359 8.94 2.64 -1.53
CA VAL A 359 7.73 2.77 -0.69
C VAL A 359 6.69 3.70 -1.34
N GLN A 360 7.11 4.84 -1.86
CA GLN A 360 6.25 5.79 -2.57
C GLN A 360 5.68 5.18 -3.86
N LEU A 361 6.49 4.47 -4.62
CA LEU A 361 6.08 3.82 -5.86
C LEU A 361 5.01 2.74 -5.60
N ILE A 362 5.23 1.87 -4.59
CA ILE A 362 4.24 0.88 -4.17
C ILE A 362 2.94 1.56 -3.76
N PHE A 363 3.02 2.66 -3.01
CA PHE A 363 1.86 3.42 -2.58
C PHE A 363 1.06 3.96 -3.78
N ILE A 364 1.71 4.66 -4.70
CA ILE A 364 1.07 5.26 -5.87
C ILE A 364 0.48 4.21 -6.79
N LEU A 365 1.27 3.17 -7.13
CA LEU A 365 0.81 2.10 -8.01
C LEU A 365 -0.35 1.33 -7.41
N THR A 366 -0.39 1.13 -6.10
CA THR A 366 -1.53 0.46 -5.44
C THR A 366 -2.81 1.28 -5.57
N ILE A 367 -2.75 2.61 -5.37
CA ILE A 367 -3.90 3.50 -5.59
C ILE A 367 -4.39 3.43 -7.04
N LEU A 368 -3.46 3.53 -7.99
CA LEU A 368 -3.80 3.48 -9.41
C LEU A 368 -4.40 2.13 -9.82
N THR A 369 -3.79 1.02 -9.38
CA THR A 369 -4.29 -0.33 -9.67
C THR A 369 -5.69 -0.54 -9.10
N ASN A 370 -5.92 -0.14 -7.83
CA ASN A 370 -7.25 -0.23 -7.23
C ASN A 370 -8.26 0.65 -7.97
N GLY A 371 -7.86 1.86 -8.35
CA GLY A 371 -8.71 2.76 -9.13
C GLY A 371 -9.10 2.19 -10.50
N ILE A 372 -8.20 1.47 -11.17
CA ILE A 372 -8.49 0.78 -12.44
C ILE A 372 -9.37 -0.45 -12.21
N GLU A 373 -9.11 -1.25 -11.20
CA GLU A 373 -9.79 -2.52 -10.94
C GLU A 373 -11.16 -2.33 -10.28
N ASN A 374 -11.23 -1.54 -9.22
CA ASN A 374 -12.40 -1.41 -8.35
C ASN A 374 -13.06 -0.01 -8.36
N GLY A 375 -12.54 0.92 -9.17
CA GLY A 375 -13.08 2.28 -9.20
C GLY A 375 -12.80 3.07 -7.90
N ALA A 376 -13.84 3.74 -7.39
CA ALA A 376 -13.73 4.61 -6.21
C ALA A 376 -13.76 3.88 -4.85
N ASP A 377 -13.54 2.55 -4.81
CA ASP A 377 -13.53 1.75 -3.58
C ASP A 377 -12.34 2.08 -2.68
N LYS A 378 -12.48 3.14 -1.88
CA LYS A 378 -11.46 3.61 -0.92
C LYS A 378 -11.14 2.60 0.18
N LEU A 379 -12.05 1.68 0.47
CA LEU A 379 -11.91 0.72 1.54
C LEU A 379 -11.00 -0.42 1.11
N ASN A 380 -11.22 -0.95 -0.10
CA ASN A 380 -10.33 -1.91 -0.71
C ASN A 380 -8.95 -1.31 -0.99
N GLU A 381 -8.89 -0.04 -1.44
CA GLU A 381 -7.65 0.71 -1.63
C GLU A 381 -6.78 0.71 -0.36
N ARG A 382 -7.36 1.06 0.80
CA ARG A 382 -6.64 1.07 2.08
C ARG A 382 -6.16 -0.33 2.49
N PHE A 383 -6.98 -1.35 2.28
CA PHE A 383 -6.61 -2.73 2.59
C PHE A 383 -5.45 -3.22 1.72
N GLU A 384 -5.53 -2.99 0.41
CA GLU A 384 -4.46 -3.34 -0.53
C GLU A 384 -3.18 -2.53 -0.28
N LEU A 385 -3.29 -1.23 0.06
CA LEU A 385 -2.15 -0.42 0.48
C LEU A 385 -1.45 -1.05 1.68
N GLY A 386 -2.20 -1.45 2.71
CA GLY A 386 -1.63 -2.11 3.88
C GLY A 386 -0.89 -3.40 3.52
N ARG A 387 -1.48 -4.24 2.66
CA ARG A 387 -0.89 -5.52 2.25
C ARG A 387 0.34 -5.35 1.37
N ASN A 388 0.26 -4.48 0.37
CA ASN A 388 1.33 -4.29 -0.61
C ASN A 388 2.52 -3.54 -0.03
N LEU A 389 2.31 -2.53 0.83
CA LEU A 389 3.39 -1.82 1.52
C LEU A 389 4.19 -2.76 2.43
N ILE A 390 3.52 -3.58 3.24
CA ILE A 390 4.22 -4.53 4.12
C ILE A 390 5.00 -5.54 3.28
N GLY A 391 4.36 -6.20 2.33
CA GLY A 391 4.98 -7.25 1.52
C GLY A 391 6.11 -6.72 0.64
N GLY A 392 5.90 -5.62 -0.07
CA GLY A 392 6.89 -5.04 -0.97
C GLY A 392 8.10 -4.45 -0.24
N THR A 393 7.89 -3.79 0.91
CA THR A 393 9.02 -3.24 1.69
C THR A 393 9.87 -4.35 2.31
N ILE A 394 9.24 -5.41 2.86
CA ILE A 394 9.96 -6.57 3.40
C ILE A 394 10.78 -7.25 2.29
N LEU A 395 10.16 -7.50 1.13
CA LEU A 395 10.86 -8.11 0.00
C LEU A 395 12.05 -7.25 -0.46
N TYR A 396 11.87 -5.94 -0.59
CA TYR A 396 12.95 -5.00 -0.91
C TYR A 396 14.10 -5.12 0.07
N CYS A 397 13.82 -5.11 1.37
CA CYS A 397 14.86 -5.19 2.40
C CYS A 397 15.61 -6.53 2.37
N ILE A 398 14.90 -7.65 2.18
CA ILE A 398 15.52 -8.98 2.08
C ILE A 398 16.43 -9.06 0.85
N VAL A 399 15.94 -8.66 -0.31
CA VAL A 399 16.69 -8.70 -1.57
C VAL A 399 17.90 -7.76 -1.49
N THR A 400 17.72 -6.54 -1.02
CA THR A 400 18.82 -5.58 -0.85
C THR A 400 19.89 -6.11 0.09
N LEU A 401 19.50 -6.69 1.24
CA LEU A 401 20.44 -7.24 2.20
C LEU A 401 21.24 -8.38 1.60
N ILE A 402 20.59 -9.35 0.96
CA ILE A 402 21.27 -10.51 0.36
C ILE A 402 22.25 -10.05 -0.73
N ILE A 403 21.79 -9.21 -1.65
CA ILE A 403 22.60 -8.79 -2.80
C ILE A 403 23.75 -7.89 -2.36
N THR A 404 23.52 -6.97 -1.43
CA THR A 404 24.57 -6.12 -0.88
C THR A 404 25.65 -6.96 -0.19
N LEU A 405 25.30 -7.97 0.60
CA LEU A 405 26.26 -8.86 1.22
C LEU A 405 27.08 -9.64 0.18
N ILE A 406 26.42 -10.28 -0.79
CA ILE A 406 27.10 -11.06 -1.84
C ILE A 406 28.09 -10.19 -2.61
N PHE A 407 27.64 -9.03 -3.09
CA PHE A 407 28.47 -8.17 -3.92
C PHE A 407 29.66 -7.54 -3.16
N ASN A 408 29.47 -7.23 -1.89
CA ASN A 408 30.57 -6.72 -1.07
C ASN A 408 31.60 -7.82 -0.71
N ILE A 409 31.17 -9.09 -0.52
CA ILE A 409 32.11 -10.22 -0.38
C ILE A 409 32.92 -10.39 -1.66
N ILE A 410 32.29 -10.36 -2.83
CA ILE A 410 32.97 -10.43 -4.13
C ILE A 410 33.97 -9.26 -4.27
N ALA A 411 33.54 -8.03 -3.96
CA ALA A 411 34.40 -6.86 -4.00
C ALA A 411 35.63 -7.00 -3.08
N SER A 412 35.46 -7.56 -1.89
CA SER A 412 36.58 -7.78 -0.94
C SER A 412 37.56 -8.84 -1.45
N GLN A 413 37.09 -9.92 -2.08
CA GLN A 413 37.93 -10.96 -2.67
C GLN A 413 38.74 -10.46 -3.87
N ILE A 414 38.08 -9.73 -4.78
CA ILE A 414 38.76 -9.13 -5.94
C ILE A 414 39.93 -8.24 -5.45
N LEU A 415 39.67 -7.40 -4.47
CA LEU A 415 40.70 -6.49 -3.96
C LEU A 415 41.81 -7.18 -3.19
N SER A 416 41.55 -8.29 -2.52
CA SER A 416 42.59 -9.10 -1.85
C SER A 416 43.48 -9.84 -2.85
N SER A 417 43.06 -10.06 -4.07
CA SER A 417 43.88 -10.68 -5.12
C SER A 417 44.79 -9.68 -5.84
N PHE A 418 44.66 -8.38 -5.60
CA PHE A 418 45.52 -7.32 -6.14
C PHE A 418 46.52 -6.78 -5.12
N VAL A 419 46.49 -7.27 -3.89
CA VAL A 419 47.46 -6.98 -2.82
C VAL A 419 48.40 -8.15 -2.62
#